data_66ab349f6f25b1d4daadf1a77235ad59
#
_entry.id   66ab349f6f25b1d4daadf1a77235ad59
#
_cell.length_a   1.000
_cell.length_b   1.000
_cell.length_c   1.000
_cell.angle_alpha   90.00
_cell.angle_beta   90.00
_cell.angle_gamma   90.00
#
_symmetry.space_group_name_H-M   'P 1'
#
loop_
_entity.id
_entity.type
_entity.pdbx_description
1 polymer ?
#
loop_
_entity_poly.entity_id
_entity_poly.type
_entity_poly.pdbx_seq_one_letter_code
_entity_poly.pdbx_strand_id
1 'polypeptide(L)'
;PSNPIKDSHKGELQWLFNDLNLLPRTVFVISRFDEEVDIEDIEEYSNRLEIKKVSILSSLREFKLITESQEVPIVAVAANPFGEGFTYWLSNVEEYYRISHINDLQRATTEQIKKSGGYDALVLATSQSIVKDIIQRQMPVVRANMLLLNEETISLNKALADVQNEHKKLNRSISTARVELKEYIISLFTDLILQLKGTDIQTFDDFFEKNIGDEGLVLETNINNEFQRRVGTISSEILKVQTHFYTSVNHYNSMTEDLAKQGIKLGGDF
;
A
#
# COMPACT_ATOMS: atom_id res chain seq x y z
N PRO A 1 -15.40 -2.54 -43.85
CA PRO A 1 -14.11 -1.94 -43.50
C PRO A 1 -13.98 -1.91 -42.01
N SER A 2 -12.95 -2.59 -41.46
CA SER A 2 -12.74 -2.62 -40.02
C SER A 2 -12.42 -1.20 -39.51
N ASN A 3 -13.16 -0.75 -38.48
CA ASN A 3 -12.85 0.50 -37.83
C ASN A 3 -11.46 0.38 -37.18
N PRO A 4 -10.49 1.25 -37.50
CA PRO A 4 -9.14 1.21 -36.92
C PRO A 4 -9.11 1.49 -35.42
N ILE A 5 -10.12 2.18 -34.89
CA ILE A 5 -10.28 2.45 -33.47
C ILE A 5 -11.44 1.61 -32.91
N LYS A 6 -11.14 0.72 -31.97
CA LYS A 6 -12.10 -0.18 -31.32
C LYS A 6 -12.52 0.35 -29.96
N ASP A 7 -13.69 -0.09 -29.46
CA ASP A 7 -14.18 0.26 -28.11
C ASP A 7 -13.20 -0.10 -26.99
N SER A 8 -12.41 -1.17 -27.18
CA SER A 8 -11.37 -1.55 -26.21
C SER A 8 -10.29 -0.49 -26.02
N HIS A 9 -10.08 0.41 -26.99
CA HIS A 9 -9.09 1.48 -26.91
C HIS A 9 -9.63 2.74 -26.20
N LYS A 10 -10.93 2.81 -25.92
CA LYS A 10 -11.60 3.99 -25.38
C LYS A 10 -10.94 4.49 -24.06
N GLY A 11 -10.70 3.59 -23.12
CA GLY A 11 -10.12 3.96 -21.82
C GLY A 11 -8.71 4.54 -21.96
N GLU A 12 -7.87 3.93 -22.79
CA GLU A 12 -6.50 4.39 -23.05
C GLU A 12 -6.49 5.74 -23.76
N LEU A 13 -7.35 5.91 -24.78
CA LEU A 13 -7.45 7.17 -25.51
C LEU A 13 -8.01 8.30 -24.62
N GLN A 14 -8.95 8.00 -23.74
CA GLN A 14 -9.45 8.99 -22.77
C GLN A 14 -8.34 9.44 -21.81
N TRP A 15 -7.55 8.51 -21.30
CA TRP A 15 -6.40 8.86 -20.46
C TRP A 15 -5.38 9.71 -21.24
N LEU A 16 -4.97 9.30 -22.43
CA LEU A 16 -3.99 10.04 -23.23
C LEU A 16 -4.47 11.43 -23.60
N PHE A 17 -5.73 11.60 -23.97
CA PHE A 17 -6.23 12.84 -24.56
C PHE A 17 -6.93 13.77 -23.56
N ASN A 18 -7.65 13.23 -22.57
CA ASN A 18 -8.31 14.04 -21.56
C ASN A 18 -7.40 14.30 -20.34
N ASP A 19 -6.78 13.23 -19.79
CA ASP A 19 -5.99 13.37 -18.56
C ASP A 19 -4.58 13.92 -18.86
N LEU A 20 -3.88 13.40 -19.88
CA LEU A 20 -2.56 13.87 -20.25
C LEU A 20 -2.57 15.03 -21.27
N ASN A 21 -3.75 15.35 -21.84
CA ASN A 21 -3.91 16.41 -22.85
C ASN A 21 -2.91 16.30 -24.01
N LEU A 22 -2.71 15.08 -24.54
CA LEU A 22 -1.74 14.82 -25.62
C LEU A 22 -2.32 15.04 -27.02
N LEU A 23 -3.63 15.14 -27.18
CA LEU A 23 -4.28 15.28 -28.48
C LEU A 23 -3.69 16.43 -29.34
N PRO A 24 -3.39 17.63 -28.82
CA PRO A 24 -2.77 18.70 -29.59
C PRO A 24 -1.34 18.39 -30.08
N ARG A 25 -0.78 17.27 -29.66
CA ARG A 25 0.59 16.83 -29.96
C ARG A 25 0.63 15.48 -30.67
N THR A 26 -0.53 14.99 -31.11
CA THR A 26 -0.69 13.66 -31.71
C THR A 26 -0.87 13.75 -33.20
N VAL A 27 -0.26 12.85 -33.93
CA VAL A 27 -0.53 12.55 -35.34
C VAL A 27 -1.03 11.10 -35.41
N PHE A 28 -2.19 10.88 -36.01
CA PHE A 28 -2.72 9.54 -36.25
C PHE A 28 -2.13 8.97 -37.52
N VAL A 29 -1.60 7.77 -37.42
CA VAL A 29 -0.94 7.09 -38.58
C VAL A 29 -1.66 5.78 -38.87
N ILE A 30 -2.14 5.64 -40.09
CA ILE A 30 -2.64 4.38 -40.63
C ILE A 30 -1.47 3.70 -41.31
N SER A 31 -0.94 2.66 -40.73
CA SER A 31 0.20 1.90 -41.24
C SER A 31 -0.27 0.76 -42.14
N ARG A 32 0.64 0.23 -42.99
CA ARG A 32 0.39 -0.88 -43.91
C ARG A 32 -0.77 -0.59 -44.86
N PHE A 33 -0.80 0.64 -45.39
CA PHE A 33 -1.92 1.10 -46.17
C PHE A 33 -1.94 0.45 -47.56
N ASP A 34 -0.81 -0.08 -48.04
CA ASP A 34 -0.63 -0.91 -49.23
C ASP A 34 -1.38 -2.26 -49.22
N GLU A 35 -1.77 -2.72 -48.00
CA GLU A 35 -2.61 -3.91 -47.88
C GLU A 35 -4.11 -3.62 -48.08
N GLU A 36 -4.49 -2.35 -48.05
CA GLU A 36 -5.90 -1.94 -48.14
C GLU A 36 -6.26 -1.32 -49.53
N VAL A 37 -5.28 -0.86 -50.29
CA VAL A 37 -5.48 -0.08 -51.49
C VAL A 37 -4.24 -0.15 -52.38
N ASP A 38 -4.40 0.04 -53.69
CA ASP A 38 -3.29 0.32 -54.57
C ASP A 38 -2.72 1.72 -54.30
N ILE A 39 -1.54 1.74 -53.65
CA ILE A 39 -0.85 2.98 -53.26
C ILE A 39 -0.19 3.70 -54.43
N GLU A 40 -0.12 3.08 -55.59
CA GLU A 40 0.36 3.71 -56.86
C GLU A 40 -0.77 4.50 -57.53
N ASP A 41 -2.02 4.14 -57.31
CA ASP A 41 -3.19 4.89 -57.79
C ASP A 41 -3.54 6.01 -56.77
N ILE A 42 -3.24 7.25 -57.16
CA ILE A 42 -3.44 8.44 -56.31
C ILE A 42 -4.93 8.67 -56.00
N GLU A 43 -5.82 8.37 -56.93
CA GLU A 43 -7.27 8.56 -56.73
C GLU A 43 -7.82 7.51 -55.76
N GLU A 44 -7.46 6.25 -55.93
CA GLU A 44 -7.84 5.18 -55.04
C GLU A 44 -7.28 5.39 -53.61
N TYR A 45 -6.00 5.76 -53.51
CA TYR A 45 -5.37 6.13 -52.22
C TYR A 45 -6.14 7.24 -51.53
N SER A 46 -6.42 8.34 -52.22
CA SER A 46 -7.08 9.51 -51.62
C SER A 46 -8.50 9.20 -51.16
N ASN A 47 -9.28 8.49 -51.99
CA ASN A 47 -10.64 8.07 -51.61
C ASN A 47 -10.66 7.15 -50.39
N ARG A 48 -9.76 6.19 -50.35
CA ARG A 48 -9.67 5.24 -49.25
C ARG A 48 -9.22 5.91 -47.96
N LEU A 49 -8.22 6.80 -48.05
CA LEU A 49 -7.76 7.61 -46.91
C LEU A 49 -8.90 8.45 -46.32
N GLU A 50 -9.73 9.07 -47.17
CA GLU A 50 -10.83 9.91 -46.70
C GLU A 50 -11.91 9.08 -45.98
N ILE A 51 -12.22 7.90 -46.46
CA ILE A 51 -13.12 6.96 -45.75
C ILE A 51 -12.57 6.60 -44.36
N LYS A 52 -11.29 6.32 -44.26
CA LYS A 52 -10.64 5.97 -43.00
C LYS A 52 -10.57 7.17 -42.03
N LYS A 53 -10.29 8.37 -42.54
CA LYS A 53 -10.32 9.60 -41.74
C LYS A 53 -11.70 9.82 -41.14
N VAL A 54 -12.77 9.74 -41.90
CA VAL A 54 -14.14 9.86 -41.43
C VAL A 54 -14.43 8.83 -40.36
N SER A 55 -14.01 7.59 -40.52
CA SER A 55 -14.19 6.52 -39.55
C SER A 55 -13.46 6.81 -38.22
N ILE A 56 -12.18 7.24 -38.29
CA ILE A 56 -11.38 7.61 -37.08
C ILE A 56 -12.02 8.80 -36.37
N LEU A 57 -12.36 9.87 -37.08
CA LEU A 57 -12.97 11.06 -36.52
C LEU A 57 -14.33 10.75 -35.85
N SER A 58 -15.15 9.90 -36.48
CA SER A 58 -16.41 9.45 -35.88
C SER A 58 -16.19 8.73 -34.55
N SER A 59 -15.22 7.82 -34.46
CA SER A 59 -14.90 7.12 -33.21
C SER A 59 -14.36 8.06 -32.14
N LEU A 60 -13.49 9.02 -32.51
CA LEU A 60 -12.97 10.00 -31.57
C LEU A 60 -14.09 10.91 -31.02
N ARG A 61 -15.08 11.27 -31.83
CA ARG A 61 -16.26 12.02 -31.40
C ARG A 61 -17.18 11.19 -30.51
N GLU A 62 -17.46 9.95 -30.89
CA GLU A 62 -18.24 9.01 -30.07
C GLU A 62 -17.63 8.82 -28.68
N PHE A 63 -16.31 8.74 -28.60
CA PHE A 63 -15.57 8.64 -27.32
C PHE A 63 -15.47 9.99 -26.60
N LYS A 64 -16.01 11.08 -27.16
CA LYS A 64 -15.97 12.46 -26.62
C LYS A 64 -14.54 12.98 -26.43
N LEU A 65 -13.64 12.63 -27.33
CA LEU A 65 -12.24 13.06 -27.30
C LEU A 65 -11.98 14.29 -28.15
N ILE A 66 -12.83 14.54 -29.15
CA ILE A 66 -12.78 15.71 -30.02
C ILE A 66 -14.17 16.31 -30.20
N THR A 67 -14.20 17.61 -30.51
CA THR A 67 -15.43 18.33 -30.88
C THR A 67 -15.67 18.22 -32.40
N GLU A 68 -16.87 18.58 -32.86
CA GLU A 68 -17.23 18.57 -34.29
C GLU A 68 -16.27 19.44 -35.16
N SER A 69 -15.81 20.57 -34.62
CA SER A 69 -14.95 21.51 -35.32
C SER A 69 -13.46 21.25 -35.17
N GLN A 70 -13.07 20.25 -34.38
CA GLN A 70 -11.66 19.98 -34.10
C GLN A 70 -11.07 19.04 -35.16
N GLU A 71 -10.05 19.52 -35.84
CA GLU A 71 -9.26 18.75 -36.80
C GLU A 71 -8.08 18.11 -36.10
N VAL A 72 -7.80 16.85 -36.47
CA VAL A 72 -6.62 16.10 -36.03
C VAL A 72 -5.87 15.59 -37.25
N PRO A 73 -4.55 15.65 -37.28
CA PRO A 73 -3.76 15.17 -38.42
C PRO A 73 -3.84 13.65 -38.48
N ILE A 74 -4.31 13.14 -39.62
CA ILE A 74 -4.42 11.71 -39.92
C ILE A 74 -3.72 11.48 -41.25
N VAL A 75 -2.72 10.58 -41.27
CA VAL A 75 -1.96 10.21 -42.46
C VAL A 75 -1.94 8.70 -42.62
N ALA A 76 -1.84 8.25 -43.88
CA ALA A 76 -1.68 6.82 -44.19
C ALA A 76 -0.29 6.61 -44.79
N VAL A 77 0.36 5.52 -44.43
CA VAL A 77 1.72 5.20 -44.89
C VAL A 77 1.89 3.70 -45.13
N ALA A 78 2.77 3.37 -46.07
CA ALA A 78 3.28 2.02 -46.28
C ALA A 78 4.78 2.02 -46.01
N ALA A 79 5.19 1.63 -44.79
CA ALA A 79 6.59 1.66 -44.38
C ALA A 79 7.46 0.63 -45.15
N ASN A 80 6.85 -0.43 -45.64
CA ASN A 80 7.48 -1.44 -46.49
C ASN A 80 6.51 -1.79 -47.61
N PRO A 81 6.36 -0.88 -48.64
CA PRO A 81 5.42 -1.10 -49.72
C PRO A 81 5.59 -2.47 -50.35
N PHE A 82 4.45 -3.17 -50.55
CA PHE A 82 4.35 -4.50 -51.18
C PHE A 82 5.20 -5.60 -50.52
N GLY A 83 5.80 -5.34 -49.34
CA GLY A 83 6.59 -6.34 -48.63
C GLY A 83 8.00 -6.60 -49.20
N GLU A 84 8.50 -5.76 -50.11
CA GLU A 84 9.77 -5.95 -50.82
C GLU A 84 11.01 -5.91 -49.92
N GLY A 85 10.90 -5.28 -48.75
CA GLY A 85 11.93 -5.25 -47.74
C GLY A 85 12.94 -4.10 -47.90
N PHE A 86 13.70 -3.89 -46.81
CA PHE A 86 14.59 -2.74 -46.66
C PHE A 86 15.67 -2.64 -47.75
N THR A 87 16.28 -3.77 -48.11
CA THR A 87 17.37 -3.81 -49.10
C THR A 87 16.89 -3.36 -50.50
N TYR A 88 15.70 -3.79 -50.90
CA TYR A 88 15.09 -3.36 -52.14
C TYR A 88 14.86 -1.85 -52.19
N TRP A 89 14.25 -1.31 -51.11
CA TRP A 89 13.93 0.11 -51.03
C TRP A 89 15.15 1.01 -50.89
N LEU A 90 16.25 0.54 -50.30
CA LEU A 90 17.52 1.28 -50.33
C LEU A 90 18.06 1.48 -51.75
N SER A 91 17.78 0.54 -52.67
CA SER A 91 18.18 0.64 -54.08
C SER A 91 17.19 1.44 -54.94
N ASN A 92 15.96 1.66 -54.42
CA ASN A 92 14.85 2.32 -55.13
C ASN A 92 14.28 3.50 -54.30
N VAL A 93 15.14 4.35 -53.77
CA VAL A 93 14.79 5.40 -52.81
C VAL A 93 13.77 6.41 -53.35
N GLU A 94 13.90 6.85 -54.57
CA GLU A 94 12.95 7.81 -55.19
C GLU A 94 11.54 7.24 -55.26
N GLU A 95 11.45 6.00 -55.69
CA GLU A 95 10.19 5.27 -55.82
C GLU A 95 9.58 5.04 -54.41
N TYR A 96 10.40 4.64 -53.43
CA TYR A 96 9.98 4.52 -52.05
C TYR A 96 9.31 5.79 -51.56
N TYR A 97 9.94 6.96 -51.72
CA TYR A 97 9.36 8.22 -51.29
C TYR A 97 8.09 8.59 -52.03
N ARG A 98 7.93 8.16 -53.24
CA ARG A 98 6.74 8.40 -54.06
C ARG A 98 5.53 7.64 -53.55
N ILE A 99 5.69 6.32 -53.24
CA ILE A 99 4.58 5.42 -52.96
C ILE A 99 4.34 5.16 -51.49
N SER A 100 5.36 5.31 -50.65
CA SER A 100 5.25 5.05 -49.19
C SER A 100 4.44 6.11 -48.42
N HIS A 101 4.29 7.30 -48.96
CA HIS A 101 3.70 8.47 -48.32
C HIS A 101 4.38 8.88 -47.00
N ILE A 102 5.64 8.44 -46.75
CA ILE A 102 6.41 8.78 -45.55
C ILE A 102 6.67 10.29 -45.44
N ASN A 103 6.76 10.99 -46.59
CA ASN A 103 6.90 12.44 -46.64
C ASN A 103 5.67 13.16 -46.04
N ASP A 104 4.48 12.61 -46.20
CA ASP A 104 3.26 13.17 -45.63
C ASP A 104 3.29 13.04 -44.12
N LEU A 105 3.78 11.92 -43.57
CA LEU A 105 4.00 11.74 -42.14
C LEU A 105 5.04 12.73 -41.58
N GLN A 106 6.17 12.90 -42.28
CA GLN A 106 7.20 13.85 -41.88
C GLN A 106 6.67 15.27 -41.85
N ARG A 107 5.90 15.65 -42.91
CA ARG A 107 5.25 16.97 -42.96
C ARG A 107 4.26 17.16 -41.83
N ALA A 108 3.33 16.24 -41.62
CA ALA A 108 2.33 16.31 -40.55
C ALA A 108 2.96 16.39 -39.16
N THR A 109 4.01 15.61 -38.91
CA THR A 109 4.78 15.62 -37.66
C THR A 109 5.47 16.96 -37.47
N THR A 110 6.14 17.49 -38.51
CA THR A 110 6.85 18.78 -38.41
C THR A 110 5.88 19.94 -38.17
N GLU A 111 4.72 19.93 -38.84
CA GLU A 111 3.67 20.92 -38.62
C GLU A 111 3.10 20.85 -37.21
N GLN A 112 2.90 19.66 -36.68
CA GLN A 112 2.39 19.47 -35.33
C GLN A 112 3.41 19.94 -34.26
N ILE A 113 4.71 19.71 -34.46
CA ILE A 113 5.76 20.26 -33.61
C ILE A 113 5.77 21.78 -33.65
N LYS A 114 5.65 22.39 -34.86
CA LYS A 114 5.60 23.86 -35.02
C LYS A 114 4.37 24.45 -34.34
N LYS A 115 3.18 23.83 -34.55
CA LYS A 115 1.92 24.25 -33.88
C LYS A 115 2.01 24.17 -32.37
N SER A 116 2.80 23.25 -31.83
CA SER A 116 3.03 23.08 -30.37
C SER A 116 4.08 24.06 -29.80
N GLY A 117 4.59 24.99 -30.59
CA GLY A 117 5.60 25.97 -30.14
C GLY A 117 7.05 25.52 -30.29
N GLY A 118 7.28 24.46 -31.07
CA GLY A 118 8.60 23.85 -31.30
C GLY A 118 8.89 22.64 -30.40
N TYR A 119 10.05 22.03 -30.63
CA TYR A 119 10.44 20.79 -29.96
C TYR A 119 10.54 20.96 -28.43
N ASP A 120 11.20 22.02 -27.97
CA ASP A 120 11.41 22.24 -26.53
C ASP A 120 10.10 22.49 -25.77
N ALA A 121 9.18 23.28 -26.37
CA ALA A 121 7.87 23.51 -25.82
C ALA A 121 7.02 22.21 -25.74
N LEU A 122 7.13 21.36 -26.75
CA LEU A 122 6.46 20.06 -26.81
C LEU A 122 6.98 19.11 -25.72
N VAL A 123 8.30 19.03 -25.54
CA VAL A 123 8.94 18.22 -24.48
C VAL A 123 8.52 18.72 -23.09
N LEU A 124 8.60 20.04 -22.86
CA LEU A 124 8.21 20.63 -21.59
C LEU A 124 6.74 20.38 -21.25
N ALA A 125 5.84 20.64 -22.20
CA ALA A 125 4.40 20.43 -22.00
C ALA A 125 4.06 18.94 -21.77
N THR A 126 4.76 18.01 -22.42
CA THR A 126 4.58 16.58 -22.20
C THR A 126 5.05 16.17 -20.81
N SER A 127 6.23 16.62 -20.40
CA SER A 127 6.76 16.37 -19.06
C SER A 127 5.84 16.91 -17.97
N GLN A 128 5.34 18.13 -18.12
CA GLN A 128 4.38 18.72 -17.19
C GLN A 128 3.08 17.92 -17.10
N SER A 129 2.56 17.41 -18.21
CA SER A 129 1.34 16.58 -18.22
C SER A 129 1.55 15.27 -17.47
N ILE A 130 2.69 14.61 -17.66
CA ILE A 130 3.05 13.37 -16.95
C ILE A 130 3.19 13.63 -15.45
N VAL A 131 3.93 14.67 -15.07
CA VAL A 131 4.11 15.04 -13.65
C VAL A 131 2.77 15.35 -12.99
N LYS A 132 1.90 16.10 -13.67
CA LYS A 132 0.56 16.41 -13.18
C LYS A 132 -0.27 15.15 -12.97
N ASP A 133 -0.27 14.21 -13.90
CA ASP A 133 -1.00 12.93 -13.78
C ASP A 133 -0.48 12.10 -12.59
N ILE A 134 0.85 11.98 -12.44
CA ILE A 134 1.46 11.30 -11.30
C ILE A 134 0.99 11.93 -9.98
N ILE A 135 1.06 13.27 -9.87
CA ILE A 135 0.63 13.97 -8.67
C ILE A 135 -0.86 13.74 -8.41
N GLN A 136 -1.71 13.88 -9.41
CA GLN A 136 -3.16 13.73 -9.26
C GLN A 136 -3.58 12.30 -8.89
N ARG A 137 -2.92 11.27 -9.41
CA ARG A 137 -3.27 9.86 -9.16
C ARG A 137 -2.58 9.29 -7.93
N GLN A 138 -1.31 9.61 -7.70
CA GLN A 138 -0.53 9.00 -6.64
C GLN A 138 -0.63 9.74 -5.31
N MET A 139 -0.73 11.08 -5.31
CA MET A 139 -0.80 11.85 -4.07
C MET A 139 -1.99 11.49 -3.17
N PRO A 140 -3.21 11.22 -3.67
CA PRO A 140 -4.32 10.77 -2.82
C PRO A 140 -4.00 9.43 -2.13
N VAL A 141 -3.39 8.48 -2.84
CA VAL A 141 -2.98 7.17 -2.30
C VAL A 141 -1.93 7.35 -1.21
N VAL A 142 -0.89 8.14 -1.48
CA VAL A 142 0.16 8.45 -0.49
C VAL A 142 -0.43 9.12 0.76
N ARG A 143 -1.33 10.08 0.60
CA ARG A 143 -1.99 10.75 1.74
C ARG A 143 -2.84 9.78 2.55
N ALA A 144 -3.62 8.91 1.91
CA ALA A 144 -4.42 7.89 2.59
C ALA A 144 -3.53 6.93 3.40
N ASN A 145 -2.43 6.47 2.81
CA ASN A 145 -1.46 5.61 3.48
C ASN A 145 -0.76 6.31 4.66
N MET A 146 -0.42 7.61 4.52
CA MET A 146 0.14 8.39 5.62
C MET A 146 -0.83 8.54 6.79
N LEU A 147 -2.12 8.79 6.53
CA LEU A 147 -3.14 8.87 7.57
C LEU A 147 -3.27 7.54 8.31
N LEU A 148 -3.37 6.43 7.58
CA LEU A 148 -3.43 5.09 8.15
C LEU A 148 -2.21 4.79 9.05
N LEU A 149 -0.99 5.04 8.56
CA LEU A 149 0.24 4.84 9.33
C LEU A 149 0.30 5.71 10.58
N ASN A 150 -0.22 6.93 10.51
CA ASN A 150 -0.27 7.82 11.68
C ASN A 150 -1.25 7.30 12.74
N GLU A 151 -2.45 6.85 12.35
CA GLU A 151 -3.43 6.25 13.26
C GLU A 151 -2.87 5.00 13.94
N GLU A 152 -2.21 4.12 13.18
CA GLU A 152 -1.58 2.92 13.72
C GLU A 152 -0.40 3.24 14.65
N THR A 153 0.38 4.26 14.35
CA THR A 153 1.45 4.74 15.23
C THR A 153 0.91 5.21 16.56
N ILE A 154 -0.21 5.93 16.56
CA ILE A 154 -0.88 6.38 17.78
C ILE A 154 -1.39 5.16 18.57
N SER A 155 -2.00 4.19 17.92
CA SER A 155 -2.52 2.96 18.52
C SER A 155 -1.40 2.15 19.20
N LEU A 156 -0.28 1.94 18.51
CA LEU A 156 0.89 1.23 19.04
C LEU A 156 1.53 1.95 20.23
N ASN A 157 1.66 3.28 20.17
CA ASN A 157 2.18 4.07 21.29
C ASN A 157 1.29 3.97 22.53
N LYS A 158 -0.05 3.94 22.34
CA LYS A 158 -0.99 3.71 23.43
C LYS A 158 -0.82 2.31 24.02
N ALA A 159 -0.76 1.28 23.19
CA ALA A 159 -0.55 -0.10 23.64
C ALA A 159 0.78 -0.25 24.42
N LEU A 160 1.86 0.40 23.95
CA LEU A 160 3.14 0.43 24.67
C LEU A 160 3.01 1.09 26.05
N ALA A 161 2.33 2.23 26.11
CA ALA A 161 2.10 2.93 27.39
C ALA A 161 1.27 2.08 28.37
N ASP A 162 0.25 1.37 27.88
CA ASP A 162 -0.58 0.48 28.68
C ASP A 162 0.24 -0.69 29.25
N VAL A 163 1.06 -1.36 28.44
CA VAL A 163 1.97 -2.44 28.89
C VAL A 163 2.97 -1.91 29.93
N GLN A 164 3.56 -0.73 29.71
CA GLN A 164 4.48 -0.11 30.66
C GLN A 164 3.79 0.21 32.03
N ASN A 165 2.54 0.67 31.97
CA ASN A 165 1.76 0.96 33.21
C ASN A 165 1.42 -0.33 33.94
N GLU A 166 0.98 -1.38 33.25
CA GLU A 166 0.72 -2.69 33.86
C GLU A 166 1.99 -3.30 34.46
N HIS A 167 3.13 -3.19 33.79
CA HIS A 167 4.42 -3.61 34.35
C HIS A 167 4.78 -2.86 35.65
N LYS A 168 4.54 -1.52 35.69
CA LYS A 168 4.75 -0.74 36.93
C LYS A 168 3.81 -1.16 38.06
N LYS A 169 2.53 -1.47 37.77
CA LYS A 169 1.57 -1.98 38.73
C LYS A 169 2.03 -3.33 39.28
N LEU A 170 2.42 -4.26 38.43
CA LEU A 170 2.92 -5.57 38.82
C LEU A 170 4.12 -5.46 39.77
N ASN A 171 5.10 -4.61 39.46
CA ASN A 171 6.26 -4.39 40.33
C ASN A 171 5.87 -3.84 41.70
N ARG A 172 4.86 -2.95 41.75
CA ARG A 172 4.31 -2.45 43.04
C ARG A 172 3.62 -3.58 43.82
N SER A 173 2.78 -4.38 43.14
CA SER A 173 2.11 -5.53 43.77
C SER A 173 3.09 -6.54 44.36
N ILE A 174 4.17 -6.86 43.63
CA ILE A 174 5.24 -7.73 44.12
C ILE A 174 5.90 -7.12 45.37
N SER A 175 6.23 -5.82 45.32
CA SER A 175 6.85 -5.11 46.46
C SER A 175 5.92 -5.09 47.66
N THR A 176 4.64 -4.79 47.47
CA THR A 176 3.63 -4.80 48.53
C THR A 176 3.45 -6.19 49.11
N ALA A 177 3.28 -7.23 48.28
CA ALA A 177 3.14 -8.61 48.76
C ALA A 177 4.35 -9.07 49.58
N ARG A 178 5.56 -8.65 49.18
CA ARG A 178 6.80 -8.94 49.95
C ARG A 178 6.79 -8.28 51.33
N VAL A 179 6.36 -7.03 51.43
CA VAL A 179 6.28 -6.31 52.71
C VAL A 179 5.21 -6.95 53.62
N GLU A 180 4.01 -7.15 53.07
CA GLU A 180 2.90 -7.74 53.81
C GLU A 180 3.18 -9.18 54.30
N LEU A 181 3.86 -10.00 53.48
CA LEU A 181 4.29 -11.33 53.90
C LEU A 181 5.29 -11.26 55.03
N LYS A 182 6.24 -10.33 54.96
CA LYS A 182 7.20 -10.09 56.06
C LYS A 182 6.49 -9.66 57.35
N GLU A 183 5.55 -8.74 57.27
CA GLU A 183 4.74 -8.28 58.41
C GLU A 183 3.91 -9.42 59.00
N TYR A 184 3.26 -10.23 58.13
CA TYR A 184 2.53 -11.42 58.57
C TYR A 184 3.41 -12.37 59.38
N ILE A 185 4.60 -12.71 58.84
CA ILE A 185 5.55 -13.61 59.52
C ILE A 185 5.99 -13.03 60.89
N ILE A 186 6.31 -11.73 60.93
CA ILE A 186 6.70 -11.07 62.19
C ILE A 186 5.55 -11.10 63.20
N SER A 187 4.32 -10.78 62.78
CA SER A 187 3.13 -10.82 63.62
C SER A 187 2.88 -12.24 64.14
N LEU A 188 2.91 -13.24 63.25
CA LEU A 188 2.72 -14.65 63.59
C LEU A 188 3.69 -15.10 64.68
N PHE A 189 4.98 -14.83 64.54
CA PHE A 189 5.98 -15.18 65.55
C PHE A 189 5.83 -14.37 66.80
N THR A 190 5.46 -13.09 66.72
CA THR A 190 5.20 -12.24 67.90
C THR A 190 4.02 -12.78 68.72
N ASP A 191 2.93 -13.13 68.07
CA ASP A 191 1.75 -13.68 68.70
C ASP A 191 2.03 -15.05 69.31
N LEU A 192 2.80 -15.91 68.67
CA LEU A 192 3.25 -17.17 69.27
C LEU A 192 4.09 -16.98 70.50
N ILE A 193 5.04 -16.05 70.49
CA ILE A 193 5.88 -15.72 71.70
C ILE A 193 5.04 -15.18 72.83
N LEU A 194 4.08 -14.29 72.50
CA LEU A 194 3.19 -13.74 73.56
C LEU A 194 2.28 -14.80 74.17
N GLN A 195 1.71 -15.68 73.37
CA GLN A 195 0.90 -16.78 73.86
C GLN A 195 1.72 -17.77 74.70
N LEU A 196 2.93 -18.11 74.20
CA LEU A 196 3.85 -19.00 74.90
C LEU A 196 4.20 -18.46 76.30
N LYS A 197 4.41 -17.15 76.44
CA LYS A 197 4.68 -16.53 77.75
C LYS A 197 3.52 -16.64 78.77
N GLY A 198 2.30 -16.78 78.27
CA GLY A 198 1.09 -16.97 79.09
C GLY A 198 0.70 -18.43 79.29
N THR A 199 1.43 -19.39 78.73
CA THR A 199 1.15 -20.81 78.85
C THR A 199 1.86 -21.42 80.00
N ASP A 200 1.15 -22.26 80.78
CA ASP A 200 1.71 -23.06 81.89
C ASP A 200 2.10 -24.49 81.43
N ILE A 201 2.74 -25.25 82.35
CA ILE A 201 3.21 -26.59 82.01
C ILE A 201 2.06 -27.55 81.57
N GLN A 202 0.82 -27.29 82.14
CA GLN A 202 -0.31 -28.17 81.82
C GLN A 202 -0.95 -27.90 80.47
N THR A 203 -0.86 -26.66 79.97
CA THR A 203 -1.43 -26.21 78.72
C THR A 203 -0.41 -26.10 77.58
N PHE A 204 0.86 -26.39 77.83
CA PHE A 204 1.94 -26.27 76.87
C PHE A 204 1.80 -27.21 75.68
N ASP A 205 1.47 -28.48 75.97
CA ASP A 205 1.35 -29.50 74.90
C ASP A 205 0.19 -29.14 73.95
N ASP A 206 -0.96 -28.72 74.45
CA ASP A 206 -2.11 -28.27 73.66
C ASP A 206 -1.76 -27.02 72.80
N PHE A 207 -1.04 -26.07 73.41
CA PHE A 207 -0.56 -24.89 72.70
C PHE A 207 0.38 -25.25 71.55
N PHE A 208 1.36 -26.15 71.81
CA PHE A 208 2.36 -26.58 70.87
C PHE A 208 1.70 -27.30 69.72
N GLU A 209 0.85 -28.28 70.01
CA GLU A 209 0.16 -29.09 68.94
C GLU A 209 -0.73 -28.22 68.05
N LYS A 210 -1.46 -27.27 68.62
CA LYS A 210 -2.39 -26.38 67.92
C LYS A 210 -1.69 -25.36 67.06
N ASN A 211 -0.57 -24.76 67.48
CA ASN A 211 0.04 -23.58 66.84
C ASN A 211 1.32 -23.92 66.06
N ILE A 212 2.06 -24.95 66.52
CA ILE A 212 3.33 -25.34 65.90
C ILE A 212 3.16 -26.70 65.17
N GLY A 213 2.53 -27.68 65.85
CA GLY A 213 2.32 -29.02 65.37
C GLY A 213 3.57 -29.87 65.42
N ASP A 214 3.41 -31.15 65.06
CA ASP A 214 4.49 -32.08 64.99
C ASP A 214 5.55 -31.58 63.95
N GLU A 215 6.81 -31.53 64.37
CA GLU A 215 7.93 -31.00 63.58
C GLU A 215 7.71 -29.58 63.00
N GLY A 216 6.75 -28.81 63.51
CA GLY A 216 6.43 -27.44 63.04
C GLY A 216 5.45 -27.39 61.85
N LEU A 217 4.79 -28.52 61.50
CA LEU A 217 3.96 -28.66 60.33
C LEU A 217 2.80 -27.69 60.26
N VAL A 218 2.16 -27.33 61.40
CA VAL A 218 1.03 -26.38 61.46
C VAL A 218 1.54 -24.95 61.13
N LEU A 219 2.67 -24.58 61.72
CA LEU A 219 3.28 -23.27 61.48
C LEU A 219 3.74 -23.12 60.03
N GLU A 220 4.41 -24.14 59.49
CA GLU A 220 4.82 -24.19 58.07
C GLU A 220 3.59 -24.09 57.15
N THR A 221 2.53 -24.84 57.41
CA THR A 221 1.28 -24.80 56.66
C THR A 221 0.66 -23.42 56.63
N ASN A 222 0.62 -22.73 57.76
CA ASN A 222 0.06 -21.35 57.86
C ASN A 222 0.88 -20.36 57.05
N ILE A 223 2.21 -20.41 57.15
CA ILE A 223 3.11 -19.58 56.35
C ILE A 223 2.95 -19.87 54.86
N ASN A 224 2.88 -21.13 54.47
CA ASN A 224 2.75 -21.57 53.11
C ASN A 224 1.40 -21.15 52.48
N ASN A 225 0.30 -21.27 53.24
CA ASN A 225 -1.02 -20.83 52.80
C ASN A 225 -1.04 -19.32 52.52
N GLU A 226 -0.47 -18.48 53.41
CA GLU A 226 -0.39 -17.05 53.16
C GLU A 226 0.51 -16.71 51.98
N PHE A 227 1.66 -17.41 51.84
CA PHE A 227 2.51 -17.27 50.65
C PHE A 227 1.77 -17.60 49.38
N GLN A 228 1.08 -18.76 49.31
CA GLN A 228 0.30 -19.17 48.11
C GLN A 228 -0.82 -18.17 47.80
N ARG A 229 -1.48 -17.61 48.84
CA ARG A 229 -2.50 -16.58 48.65
C ARG A 229 -1.96 -15.33 47.96
N ARG A 230 -0.75 -14.87 48.35
CA ARG A 230 -0.08 -13.70 47.78
C ARG A 230 0.42 -13.99 46.34
N VAL A 231 1.02 -15.14 46.14
CA VAL A 231 1.50 -15.59 44.81
C VAL A 231 0.33 -15.74 43.83
N GLY A 232 -0.81 -16.25 44.28
CA GLY A 232 -2.02 -16.36 43.45
C GLY A 232 -2.51 -15.00 42.93
N THR A 233 -2.47 -13.98 43.80
CA THR A 233 -2.82 -12.61 43.38
C THR A 233 -1.86 -12.07 42.32
N ILE A 234 -0.55 -12.21 42.52
CA ILE A 234 0.48 -11.78 41.58
C ILE A 234 0.35 -12.56 40.26
N SER A 235 0.10 -13.87 40.28
CA SER A 235 -0.09 -14.68 39.09
C SER A 235 -1.26 -14.20 38.25
N SER A 236 -2.38 -13.79 38.86
CA SER A 236 -3.52 -13.24 38.13
C SER A 236 -3.19 -11.90 37.42
N GLU A 237 -2.34 -11.08 38.02
CA GLU A 237 -1.87 -9.83 37.39
C GLU A 237 -0.89 -10.09 36.26
N ILE A 238 -0.01 -11.08 36.38
CA ILE A 238 0.88 -11.51 35.30
C ILE A 238 0.07 -11.95 34.07
N LEU A 239 -0.98 -12.75 34.28
CA LEU A 239 -1.86 -13.20 33.17
C LEU A 239 -2.53 -12.02 32.47
N LYS A 240 -2.92 -10.97 33.18
CA LYS A 240 -3.48 -9.76 32.58
C LYS A 240 -2.45 -9.05 31.69
N VAL A 241 -1.23 -8.87 32.19
CA VAL A 241 -0.13 -8.26 31.42
C VAL A 241 0.17 -9.07 30.15
N GLN A 242 0.26 -10.39 30.28
CA GLN A 242 0.46 -11.30 29.13
C GLN A 242 -0.65 -11.18 28.11
N THR A 243 -1.91 -11.16 28.53
CA THR A 243 -3.06 -11.03 27.64
C THR A 243 -3.00 -9.71 26.86
N HIS A 244 -2.71 -8.59 27.52
CA HIS A 244 -2.57 -7.29 26.88
C HIS A 244 -1.42 -7.28 25.86
N PHE A 245 -0.28 -7.87 26.23
CA PHE A 245 0.88 -7.99 25.33
C PHE A 245 0.53 -8.79 24.08
N TYR A 246 -0.04 -9.99 24.22
CA TYR A 246 -0.45 -10.81 23.08
C TYR A 246 -1.49 -10.14 22.20
N THR A 247 -2.45 -9.43 22.79
CA THR A 247 -3.43 -8.66 22.02
C THR A 247 -2.74 -7.57 21.18
N SER A 248 -1.77 -6.86 21.75
CA SER A 248 -1.01 -5.82 21.04
C SER A 248 -0.13 -6.39 19.93
N VAL A 249 0.51 -7.54 20.15
CA VAL A 249 1.31 -8.23 19.13
C VAL A 249 0.43 -8.73 17.97
N ASN A 250 -0.73 -9.32 18.26
CA ASN A 250 -1.66 -9.77 17.24
C ASN A 250 -2.20 -8.61 16.41
N HIS A 251 -2.51 -7.48 17.04
CA HIS A 251 -2.92 -6.26 16.35
C HIS A 251 -1.81 -5.77 15.41
N TYR A 252 -0.57 -5.71 15.89
CA TYR A 252 0.59 -5.33 15.07
C TYR A 252 0.78 -6.26 13.85
N ASN A 253 0.69 -7.57 14.05
CA ASN A 253 0.83 -8.54 12.97
C ASN A 253 -0.28 -8.38 11.92
N SER A 254 -1.54 -8.21 12.35
CA SER A 254 -2.66 -7.95 11.44
C SER A 254 -2.45 -6.66 10.63
N MET A 255 -2.00 -5.60 11.28
CA MET A 255 -1.67 -4.32 10.63
C MET A 255 -0.56 -4.49 9.58
N THR A 256 0.53 -5.19 9.90
CA THR A 256 1.64 -5.41 8.98
C THR A 256 1.23 -6.21 7.75
N GLU A 257 0.35 -7.20 7.93
CA GLU A 257 -0.23 -7.96 6.82
C GLU A 257 -1.11 -7.08 5.91
N ASP A 258 -1.94 -6.22 6.49
CA ASP A 258 -2.82 -5.34 5.72
C ASP A 258 -2.05 -4.25 4.98
N LEU A 259 -1.01 -3.70 5.57
CA LEU A 259 -0.08 -2.77 4.91
C LEU A 259 0.71 -3.46 3.80
N ALA A 260 1.14 -4.71 4.00
CA ALA A 260 1.83 -5.48 2.98
C ALA A 260 0.95 -5.76 1.75
N LYS A 261 -0.36 -6.03 1.94
CA LYS A 261 -1.34 -6.15 0.83
C LYS A 261 -1.45 -4.86 0.01
N GLN A 262 -1.22 -3.71 0.64
CA GLN A 262 -1.20 -2.39 0.00
C GLN A 262 0.17 -2.02 -0.59
N GLY A 263 1.15 -2.94 -0.53
CA GLY A 263 2.51 -2.73 -1.05
C GLY A 263 3.44 -1.99 -0.09
N ILE A 264 3.01 -1.72 1.14
CA ILE A 264 3.83 -1.06 2.17
C ILE A 264 4.49 -2.15 3.03
N LYS A 265 5.82 -2.29 2.92
CA LYS A 265 6.58 -3.21 3.78
C LYS A 265 7.14 -2.44 4.95
N LEU A 266 6.66 -2.75 6.16
CA LEU A 266 7.30 -2.33 7.39
C LEU A 266 8.50 -3.26 7.65
N GLY A 267 9.69 -2.70 7.81
CA GLY A 267 10.88 -3.47 8.14
C GLY A 267 10.86 -3.89 9.61
N GLY A 268 10.91 -5.20 9.86
CA GLY A 268 11.07 -5.80 11.18
C GLY A 268 10.23 -7.08 11.26
N ASP A 269 10.88 -8.23 11.19
CA ASP A 269 10.31 -9.50 11.66
C ASP A 269 10.41 -9.49 13.19
N PHE A 270 9.27 -9.55 13.91
CA PHE A 270 9.21 -9.79 15.36
C PHE A 270 8.85 -11.23 15.65
#